data_cd6fb684967bd9d673050ac1dcebca83
#
_entry.id   cd6fb684967bd9d673050ac1dcebca83
#
_cell.length_a   1.000
_cell.length_b   1.000
_cell.length_c   1.000
_cell.angle_alpha   90.00
_cell.angle_beta   90.00
_cell.angle_gamma   90.00
#
_symmetry.space_group_name_H-M   'P 1'
#
loop_
_entity.id
_entity.type
_entity.pdbx_description
1 polymer ?
#
loop_
_entity_poly.entity_id
_entity_poly.type
_entity_poly.pdbx_seq_one_letter_code
_entity_poly.pdbx_strand_id
1 'polypeptide(L)' 'MTERTYTIGELCSEFDVTPRTLRFYEQRELLAPVREGQKRIFTARVRARLKLILRGKRFGYSLETVRQLSLIHI' A
#
# COMPACT_ATOMS: atom_id res chain seq x y z
N MET A 1 2.97 -18.33 -13.48
CA MET A 1 3.52 -18.12 -12.14
C MET A 1 2.53 -17.39 -11.27
N THR A 2 2.21 -17.95 -10.10
CA THR A 2 1.22 -17.36 -9.22
C THR A 2 1.85 -16.21 -8.44
N GLU A 3 1.30 -15.02 -8.58
CA GLU A 3 1.77 -13.87 -7.84
C GLU A 3 1.44 -14.04 -6.35
N ARG A 4 2.39 -13.75 -5.49
CA ARG A 4 2.16 -13.84 -4.06
C ARG A 4 1.20 -12.75 -3.61
N THR A 5 0.27 -13.12 -2.75
CA THR A 5 -0.67 -12.16 -2.15
C THR A 5 -0.41 -12.03 -0.66
N TYR A 6 -0.88 -10.95 -0.09
CA TYR A 6 -0.65 -10.62 1.31
C TYR A 6 -1.97 -10.23 1.96
N THR A 7 -2.12 -10.57 3.24
CA THR A 7 -3.25 -10.08 4.04
C THR A 7 -2.88 -8.73 4.64
N ILE A 8 -3.90 -8.01 5.11
CA ILE A 8 -3.66 -6.73 5.79
C ILE A 8 -2.81 -6.93 7.04
N GLY A 9 -3.02 -8.03 7.76
CA GLY A 9 -2.23 -8.35 8.94
C GLY A 9 -0.76 -8.57 8.61
N GLU A 10 -0.49 -9.26 7.51
CA GLU A 10 0.90 -9.50 7.08
C GLU A 10 1.62 -8.20 6.75
N LEU A 11 0.95 -7.30 6.02
CA LEU A 11 1.56 -6.01 5.66
C LEU A 11 1.75 -5.12 6.88
N CYS A 12 0.78 -5.10 7.78
CA CYS A 12 0.91 -4.32 9.02
C CYS A 12 2.10 -4.78 9.84
N SER A 13 2.28 -6.08 9.95
CA SER A 13 3.40 -6.65 10.68
C SER A 13 4.74 -6.37 9.99
N GLU A 14 4.78 -6.51 8.67
CA GLU A 14 6.01 -6.31 7.91
C GLU A 14 6.50 -4.86 7.96
N PHE A 15 5.58 -3.91 7.85
CA PHE A 15 5.94 -2.50 7.79
C PHE A 15 5.73 -1.74 9.10
N ASP A 16 5.31 -2.45 10.14
CA ASP A 16 5.07 -1.85 11.46
C ASP A 16 4.08 -0.68 11.38
N VAL A 17 2.96 -0.93 10.73
CA VAL A 17 1.87 0.05 10.59
C VAL A 17 0.56 -0.58 11.06
N THR A 18 -0.45 0.25 11.29
CA THR A 18 -1.76 -0.22 11.73
C THR A 18 -2.68 -0.45 10.53
N PRO A 19 -3.71 -1.32 10.67
CA PRO A 19 -4.72 -1.45 9.62
C PRO A 19 -5.40 -0.14 9.28
N ARG A 20 -5.54 0.73 10.26
CA ARG A 20 -6.12 2.06 10.06
C ARG A 20 -5.30 2.88 9.07
N THR A 21 -3.98 2.81 9.18
CA THR A 21 -3.06 3.49 8.28
C THR A 21 -3.25 3.00 6.85
N LEU A 22 -3.34 1.68 6.65
CA LEU A 22 -3.53 1.12 5.32
C LEU A 22 -4.88 1.50 4.73
N ARG A 23 -5.94 1.52 5.55
CA ARG A 23 -7.25 1.96 5.10
C ARG A 23 -7.27 3.43 4.72
N PHE A 24 -6.52 4.24 5.45
CA PHE A 24 -6.37 5.66 5.12
C PHE A 24 -5.73 5.83 3.74
N TYR A 25 -4.68 5.08 3.46
CA TYR A 25 -4.02 5.13 2.14
C TYR A 25 -4.94 4.62 1.04
N GLU A 26 -5.76 3.62 1.33
CA GLU A 26 -6.75 3.11 0.39
C GLU A 26 -7.78 4.19 0.06
N GLN A 27 -8.24 4.93 1.06
CA GLN A 27 -9.19 6.02 0.86
C GLN A 27 -8.61 7.15 0.03
N ARG A 28 -7.32 7.35 0.09
CA ARG A 28 -6.61 8.36 -0.69
C ARG A 28 -6.22 7.84 -2.08
N GLU A 29 -6.68 6.65 -2.42
CA GLU A 29 -6.38 6.01 -3.71
C GLU A 29 -4.89 5.73 -3.91
N LEU A 30 -4.14 5.65 -2.82
CA LEU A 30 -2.72 5.30 -2.86
C LEU A 30 -2.51 3.80 -2.93
N LEU A 31 -3.44 3.03 -2.40
CA LEU A 31 -3.43 1.58 -2.45
C LEU A 31 -4.74 1.09 -3.05
N ALA A 32 -4.67 0.06 -3.87
CA ALA A 32 -5.85 -0.53 -4.51
C ALA A 32 -5.83 -2.04 -4.31
N PRO A 33 -6.27 -2.52 -3.13
CA PRO A 33 -6.31 -3.96 -2.89
C PRO A 33 -7.38 -4.62 -3.74
N VAL A 34 -7.16 -5.88 -4.06
CA VAL A 34 -8.17 -6.70 -4.71
C VAL A 34 -9.13 -7.17 -3.63
N ARG A 35 -10.43 -7.01 -3.89
CA ARG A 35 -11.44 -7.49 -2.97
C ARG A 35 -11.93 -8.85 -3.40
N GLU A 36 -11.88 -9.80 -2.49
CA GLU A 36 -12.39 -11.14 -2.70
C GLU A 36 -13.42 -11.42 -1.61
N GLY A 37 -14.69 -11.20 -1.96
CA GLY A 37 -15.75 -11.19 -0.97
C GLY A 37 -15.55 -9.99 -0.03
N GLN A 38 -15.45 -10.26 1.26
CA GLN A 38 -15.23 -9.22 2.26
C GLN A 38 -13.75 -9.07 2.61
N LYS A 39 -12.89 -9.87 2.00
CA LYS A 39 -11.46 -9.83 2.29
C LYS A 39 -10.74 -8.86 1.37
N ARG A 40 -9.78 -8.13 1.93
CA ARG A 40 -8.84 -7.32 1.17
C ARG A 40 -7.58 -8.13 0.94
N ILE A 41 -7.24 -8.32 -0.33
CA ILE A 41 -6.04 -9.04 -0.72
C ILE A 41 -5.09 -8.06 -1.38
N PHE A 42 -3.88 -8.00 -0.86
CA PHE A 42 -2.86 -7.09 -1.36
C PHE A 42 -1.89 -7.85 -2.23
N THR A 43 -1.72 -7.39 -3.47
CA THR A 43 -0.79 -7.99 -4.40
C THR A 43 0.64 -7.53 -4.12
N ALA A 44 1.61 -8.20 -4.75
CA ALA A 44 3.00 -7.77 -4.65
C ALA A 44 3.19 -6.34 -5.15
N ARG A 45 2.41 -5.95 -6.16
CA ARG A 45 2.43 -4.58 -6.69
C ARG A 45 1.98 -3.57 -5.64
N VAL A 46 0.90 -3.88 -4.92
CA VAL A 46 0.39 -3.01 -3.85
C VAL A 46 1.39 -2.94 -2.71
N ARG A 47 2.03 -4.07 -2.38
CA ARG A 47 3.07 -4.10 -1.36
C ARG A 47 4.25 -3.20 -1.73
N ALA A 48 4.68 -3.24 -2.98
CA ALA A 48 5.76 -2.39 -3.45
C ALA A 48 5.39 -0.91 -3.39
N ARG A 49 4.14 -0.60 -3.73
CA ARG A 49 3.62 0.76 -3.64
C ARG A 49 3.58 1.25 -2.19
N LEU A 50 3.14 0.40 -1.26
CA LEU A 50 3.15 0.74 0.16
C LEU A 50 4.56 1.04 0.65
N LYS A 51 5.52 0.24 0.24
CA LYS A 51 6.93 0.46 0.57
C LYS A 51 7.41 1.83 0.10
N LEU A 52 7.02 2.21 -1.13
CA LEU A 52 7.37 3.51 -1.69
C LEU A 52 6.71 4.65 -0.92
N ILE A 53 5.44 4.50 -0.55
CA ILE A 53 4.70 5.51 0.22
C ILE A 53 5.38 5.76 1.57
N LEU A 54 5.69 4.68 2.28
CA LEU A 54 6.32 4.79 3.60
C LEU A 54 7.72 5.37 3.52
N ARG A 55 8.45 5.03 2.47
CA ARG A 55 9.78 5.58 2.24
C ARG A 55 9.70 7.09 1.96
N GLY A 56 8.75 7.49 1.12
CA GLY A 56 8.55 8.91 0.83
C GLY A 56 8.14 9.70 2.06
N LYS A 57 7.26 9.14 2.88
CA LYS A 57 6.84 9.77 4.12
C LYS A 57 8.01 9.93 5.08
N ARG A 58 8.91 8.97 5.11
CA ARG A 58 10.12 9.01 5.94
C ARG A 58 11.03 10.15 5.54
N PHE A 59 11.06 10.50 4.26
CA PHE A 59 11.86 11.61 3.74
C PHE A 59 11.11 12.95 3.78
N GLY A 60 9.91 12.97 4.35
CA GLY A 60 9.15 14.21 4.51
C GLY A 60 8.32 14.61 3.30
N TYR A 61 8.16 13.74 2.32
CA TYR A 61 7.29 14.03 1.17
C TYR A 61 5.83 14.02 1.61
N SER A 62 5.03 14.90 1.02
CA SER A 62 3.60 14.89 1.22
C SER A 62 2.98 13.66 0.54
N LEU A 63 1.78 13.26 1.01
CA LEU A 63 1.09 12.13 0.39
C LEU A 63 0.79 12.40 -1.08
N GLU A 64 0.49 13.64 -1.41
CA GLU A 64 0.21 14.03 -2.79
C GLU A 64 1.44 13.83 -3.67
N THR A 65 2.61 14.24 -3.20
CA THR A 65 3.86 14.06 -3.92
C THR A 65 4.16 12.57 -4.13
N VAL A 66 3.99 11.77 -3.08
CA VAL A 66 4.23 10.33 -3.17
C VAL A 66 3.27 9.68 -4.16
N ARG A 67 2.01 10.12 -4.18
CA ARG A 67 1.02 9.63 -5.13
C ARG A 67 1.44 9.90 -6.57
N GLN A 68 1.93 11.11 -6.85
CA GLN A 68 2.39 11.47 -8.19
C GLN A 68 3.59 10.63 -8.62
N LEU A 69 4.54 10.41 -7.71
CA LEU A 69 5.69 9.56 -8.00
C LEU A 69 5.28 8.13 -8.31
N SER A 70 4.29 7.61 -7.58
CA SER A 70 3.77 6.27 -7.83
C SER A 70 3.13 6.16 -9.20
N LEU A 71 2.42 7.17 -9.63
CA LEU A 71 1.76 7.18 -10.94
C LEU A 71 2.77 7.21 -12.08
N ILE A 72 3.88 7.90 -11.89
CA ILE A 72 4.92 8.02 -12.91
C ILE A 72 5.67 6.69 -13.09
N HIS A 73 5.81 5.92 -12.04
CA HIS A 73 6.61 4.69 -12.04
C HIS A 73 5.80 3.41 -12.17
N ILE A 74 4.55 3.50 -12.51
CA ILE A 74 3.71 2.31 -12.73
C ILE A 74 3.93 1.72 -14.11
#